data_be7b65a93284259f9bd8d94c61d9b82a
#
_entry.id   be7b65a93284259f9bd8d94c61d9b82a
#
_cell.length_a   1.000
_cell.length_b   1.000
_cell.length_c   1.000
_cell.angle_alpha   90.00
_cell.angle_beta   90.00
_cell.angle_gamma   90.00
#
_symmetry.space_group_name_H-M   'P 1'
#
loop_
_entity.id
_entity.type
_entity.pdbx_description
1 polymer ?
#
loop_
_entity_poly.entity_id
_entity_poly.type
_entity_poly.pdbx_seq_one_letter_code
_entity_poly.pdbx_strand_id
1 'polypeptide(L)'
;MNRTNNCGELSKANINQNVKLSGWVNKVREKGFIIWIDLRDRYGITQLVFDKERSSEEIFDAATKLGREFVIEIEGTVIERKNINEKISTGEIEILVSNLKVLNTSLVPPFTLENESDGGEELRMKYRYLDIRREPIKENLIFRHKLSLEVRNYLSENGFIDIETPCLIKSTPEGARDFVVPSRLNPEHYYALPQSPQIFKQLLMIGGLDKYYQIVKCFRDEDLRADRQPEFTQIDCEMSFVNQEDIFKQFEGLMSRLFSKFLKQDNVKFERMTYKDAIENYGIDKPDLRYDMKVIDITDEVKGKGFQVFDNNDFSCCIKVANKSEITRKEIDSLTDWIKKPQVGATGLLW
;
A
#
# COMPACT_ATOMS: atom_id res chain seq x y z
N MET A 1 -23.00 -7.41 20.45
CA MET A 1 -22.32 -8.19 19.38
C MET A 1 -22.66 -9.65 19.58
N ASN A 2 -22.88 -10.40 18.51
CA ASN A 2 -23.21 -11.82 18.63
C ASN A 2 -22.01 -12.73 18.90
N ARG A 3 -20.82 -12.22 19.15
CA ARG A 3 -19.60 -12.96 19.46
C ARG A 3 -18.93 -12.43 20.73
N THR A 4 -18.33 -13.32 21.51
CA THR A 4 -17.60 -12.95 22.74
C THR A 4 -16.15 -12.57 22.44
N ASN A 5 -15.52 -13.19 21.44
CA ASN A 5 -14.11 -13.01 21.10
C ASN A 5 -13.91 -12.98 19.57
N ASN A 6 -12.75 -12.52 19.13
CA ASN A 6 -12.30 -12.59 17.75
C ASN A 6 -11.43 -13.84 17.53
N CYS A 7 -11.30 -14.29 16.27
CA CYS A 7 -10.59 -15.52 15.93
C CYS A 7 -9.04 -15.45 16.12
N GLY A 8 -8.46 -14.31 16.42
CA GLY A 8 -7.02 -14.16 16.64
C GLY A 8 -6.63 -13.85 18.09
N GLU A 9 -7.58 -13.75 19.00
CA GLU A 9 -7.38 -13.20 20.36
C GLU A 9 -7.23 -14.25 21.46
N LEU A 10 -7.68 -15.48 21.21
CA LEU A 10 -7.70 -16.53 22.24
C LEU A 10 -6.28 -17.10 22.47
N SER A 11 -6.00 -17.42 23.73
CA SER A 11 -4.74 -17.98 24.19
C SER A 11 -4.95 -19.03 25.29
N LYS A 12 -3.87 -19.61 25.81
CA LYS A 12 -3.96 -20.53 26.97
C LYS A 12 -4.66 -19.94 28.19
N ALA A 13 -4.63 -18.63 28.36
CA ALA A 13 -5.34 -17.96 29.45
C ALA A 13 -6.88 -18.10 29.38
N ASN A 14 -7.39 -18.49 28.23
CA ASN A 14 -8.82 -18.67 27.99
C ASN A 14 -9.28 -20.13 28.12
N ILE A 15 -8.39 -21.08 28.45
CA ILE A 15 -8.75 -22.52 28.59
C ILE A 15 -9.90 -22.67 29.57
N ASN A 16 -10.85 -23.55 29.24
CA ASN A 16 -12.12 -23.83 29.95
C ASN A 16 -13.16 -22.69 29.88
N GLN A 17 -12.90 -21.60 29.17
CA GLN A 17 -13.93 -20.58 28.92
C GLN A 17 -14.84 -21.01 27.78
N ASN A 18 -16.14 -20.72 27.93
CA ASN A 18 -17.09 -20.84 26.84
C ASN A 18 -17.04 -19.57 25.99
N VAL A 19 -16.88 -19.75 24.71
CA VAL A 19 -16.75 -18.64 23.75
C VAL A 19 -17.75 -18.80 22.60
N LYS A 20 -18.12 -17.67 22.03
CA LYS A 20 -18.93 -17.58 20.82
C LYS A 20 -18.12 -16.86 19.75
N LEU A 21 -17.85 -17.54 18.63
CA LEU A 21 -17.10 -17.01 17.49
C LEU A 21 -17.97 -16.97 16.24
N SER A 22 -17.68 -16.06 15.35
CA SER A 22 -18.28 -15.97 14.02
C SER A 22 -17.22 -15.62 12.99
N GLY A 23 -17.23 -16.30 11.85
CA GLY A 23 -16.22 -16.09 10.81
C GLY A 23 -16.49 -16.92 9.57
N TRP A 24 -15.48 -16.96 8.72
CA TRP A 24 -15.47 -17.74 7.48
C TRP A 24 -14.68 -19.02 7.67
N VAL A 25 -15.20 -20.13 7.14
CA VAL A 25 -14.51 -21.41 7.07
C VAL A 25 -13.33 -21.28 6.11
N ASN A 26 -12.12 -21.27 6.63
CA ASN A 26 -10.91 -21.15 5.82
C ASN A 26 -10.45 -22.53 5.28
N LYS A 27 -10.37 -23.51 6.13
CA LYS A 27 -9.94 -24.88 5.80
C LYS A 27 -10.69 -25.91 6.59
N VAL A 28 -11.07 -27.01 5.93
CA VAL A 28 -11.69 -28.19 6.56
C VAL A 28 -10.74 -29.35 6.43
N ARG A 29 -10.54 -30.09 7.50
CA ARG A 29 -9.76 -31.34 7.56
C ARG A 29 -10.55 -32.37 8.32
N GLU A 30 -10.69 -33.56 7.75
CA GLU A 30 -11.38 -34.68 8.36
C GLU A 30 -10.43 -35.86 8.47
N LYS A 31 -10.44 -36.53 9.63
CA LYS A 31 -9.71 -37.77 9.84
C LYS A 31 -10.47 -38.66 10.83
N GLY A 32 -11.11 -39.69 10.32
CA GLY A 32 -11.92 -40.62 11.13
C GLY A 32 -13.10 -39.94 11.79
N PHE A 33 -13.11 -39.90 13.12
CA PHE A 33 -14.20 -39.34 13.93
C PHE A 33 -14.00 -37.88 14.34
N ILE A 34 -13.02 -37.20 13.75
CA ILE A 34 -12.70 -35.82 14.12
C ILE A 34 -12.65 -34.95 12.86
N ILE A 35 -13.30 -33.78 12.94
CA ILE A 35 -13.25 -32.73 11.93
C ILE A 35 -12.61 -31.51 12.56
N TRP A 36 -11.57 -30.98 11.91
CA TRP A 36 -10.94 -29.70 12.26
C TRP A 36 -11.30 -28.66 11.21
N ILE A 37 -11.70 -27.51 11.69
CA ILE A 37 -12.01 -26.35 10.85
C ILE A 37 -11.20 -25.16 11.33
N ASP A 38 -10.47 -24.54 10.40
CA ASP A 38 -9.86 -23.25 10.64
C ASP A 38 -10.90 -22.17 10.38
N LEU A 39 -11.40 -21.52 11.42
CA LEU A 39 -12.31 -20.40 11.36
C LEU A 39 -11.51 -19.11 11.29
N ARG A 40 -11.79 -18.26 10.31
CA ARG A 40 -11.07 -17.01 10.06
C ARG A 40 -12.01 -15.82 10.18
N ASP A 41 -11.50 -14.75 10.81
CA ASP A 41 -12.09 -13.42 10.72
C ASP A 41 -11.00 -12.38 10.34
N ARG A 42 -11.26 -11.08 10.55
CA ARG A 42 -10.28 -10.03 10.29
C ARG A 42 -9.05 -10.12 11.20
N TYR A 43 -9.20 -10.65 12.39
CA TYR A 43 -8.19 -10.61 13.46
C TYR A 43 -7.28 -11.83 13.47
N GLY A 44 -7.68 -12.92 12.82
CA GLY A 44 -6.87 -14.12 12.73
C GLY A 44 -7.64 -15.40 12.44
N ILE A 45 -7.04 -16.51 12.84
CA ILE A 45 -7.57 -17.85 12.63
C ILE A 45 -7.61 -18.58 13.97
N THR A 46 -8.71 -19.29 14.25
CA THR A 46 -8.83 -20.22 15.38
C THR A 46 -9.27 -21.58 14.88
N GLN A 47 -8.62 -22.65 15.35
CA GLN A 47 -9.04 -24.00 15.03
C GLN A 47 -10.26 -24.41 15.86
N LEU A 48 -11.25 -24.92 15.16
CA LEU A 48 -12.41 -25.60 15.75
C LEU A 48 -12.20 -27.10 15.67
N VAL A 49 -12.67 -27.84 16.66
CA VAL A 49 -12.69 -29.30 16.67
C VAL A 49 -14.11 -29.81 16.91
N PHE A 50 -14.53 -30.71 16.04
CA PHE A 50 -15.77 -31.48 16.14
C PHE A 50 -15.36 -32.94 16.33
N ASP A 51 -15.69 -33.48 17.47
CA ASP A 51 -15.34 -34.85 17.86
C ASP A 51 -16.62 -35.66 17.98
N LYS A 52 -16.76 -36.72 17.20
CA LYS A 52 -17.99 -37.51 17.14
C LYS A 52 -18.35 -38.11 18.50
N GLU A 53 -17.40 -38.37 19.38
CA GLU A 53 -17.65 -38.91 20.72
C GLU A 53 -18.07 -37.84 21.72
N ARG A 54 -17.75 -36.57 21.47
CA ARG A 54 -17.97 -35.45 22.39
C ARG A 54 -18.98 -34.41 21.90
N SER A 55 -19.28 -34.40 20.61
CA SER A 55 -20.32 -33.55 19.98
C SER A 55 -21.59 -34.35 19.72
N SER A 56 -22.73 -33.68 19.64
CA SER A 56 -23.94 -34.36 19.18
C SER A 56 -23.81 -34.80 17.71
N GLU A 57 -24.53 -35.85 17.33
CA GLU A 57 -24.55 -36.37 15.96
C GLU A 57 -24.98 -35.29 14.96
N GLU A 58 -25.96 -34.46 15.33
CA GLU A 58 -26.46 -33.35 14.51
C GLU A 58 -25.34 -32.30 14.20
N ILE A 59 -24.52 -31.93 15.20
CA ILE A 59 -23.46 -30.97 15.05
C ILE A 59 -22.31 -31.56 14.20
N PHE A 60 -21.98 -32.84 14.42
CA PHE A 60 -20.96 -33.51 13.64
C PHE A 60 -21.39 -33.64 12.16
N ASP A 61 -22.60 -34.06 11.89
CA ASP A 61 -23.17 -34.16 10.54
C ASP A 61 -23.28 -32.78 9.85
N ALA A 62 -23.60 -31.74 10.59
CA ALA A 62 -23.57 -30.40 10.06
C ALA A 62 -22.14 -29.94 9.69
N ALA A 63 -21.15 -30.31 10.50
CA ALA A 63 -19.75 -30.00 10.26
C ALA A 63 -19.19 -30.68 9.00
N THR A 64 -19.63 -31.92 8.67
CA THR A 64 -19.22 -32.62 7.43
C THR A 64 -19.64 -31.89 6.15
N LYS A 65 -20.71 -31.07 6.24
CA LYS A 65 -21.30 -30.34 5.09
C LYS A 65 -20.69 -28.94 4.92
N LEU A 66 -19.79 -28.52 5.80
CA LEU A 66 -19.19 -27.19 5.71
C LEU A 66 -18.18 -27.09 4.57
N GLY A 67 -18.36 -26.10 3.72
CA GLY A 67 -17.47 -25.76 2.62
C GLY A 67 -16.60 -24.54 2.93
N ARG A 68 -15.53 -24.35 2.13
CA ARG A 68 -14.70 -23.14 2.20
C ARG A 68 -15.57 -21.89 2.04
N GLU A 69 -15.23 -20.86 2.81
CA GLU A 69 -15.87 -19.55 2.82
C GLU A 69 -17.33 -19.53 3.28
N PHE A 70 -17.87 -20.66 3.77
CA PHE A 70 -19.13 -20.63 4.50
C PHE A 70 -19.01 -19.72 5.71
N VAL A 71 -20.04 -18.95 6.00
CA VAL A 71 -20.09 -18.09 7.19
C VAL A 71 -20.79 -18.86 8.29
N ILE A 72 -20.09 -19.07 9.39
CA ILE A 72 -20.61 -19.82 10.53
C ILE A 72 -20.50 -19.03 11.84
N GLU A 73 -21.38 -19.34 12.74
CA GLU A 73 -21.34 -18.98 14.16
C GLU A 73 -21.24 -20.25 14.97
N ILE A 74 -20.33 -20.26 15.94
CA ILE A 74 -20.14 -21.41 16.84
C ILE A 74 -20.16 -20.96 18.30
N GLU A 75 -20.56 -21.87 19.17
CA GLU A 75 -20.32 -21.81 20.60
C GLU A 75 -19.50 -23.06 21.00
N GLY A 76 -18.59 -22.89 21.93
CA GLY A 76 -17.75 -23.99 22.35
C GLY A 76 -16.80 -23.60 23.47
N THR A 77 -16.09 -24.61 23.98
CA THR A 77 -15.13 -24.46 25.07
C THR A 77 -13.72 -24.39 24.51
N VAL A 78 -12.94 -23.45 25.00
CA VAL A 78 -11.51 -23.37 24.69
C VAL A 78 -10.78 -24.51 25.36
N ILE A 79 -10.06 -25.33 24.59
CA ILE A 79 -9.24 -26.42 25.09
C ILE A 79 -7.79 -26.30 24.59
N GLU A 80 -6.86 -26.94 25.28
CA GLU A 80 -5.46 -27.00 24.86
C GLU A 80 -5.34 -27.90 23.62
N ARG A 81 -4.59 -27.42 22.63
CA ARG A 81 -4.33 -28.15 21.39
C ARG A 81 -3.24 -29.19 21.58
N LYS A 82 -3.49 -30.42 21.15
CA LYS A 82 -2.52 -31.52 21.26
C LYS A 82 -1.23 -31.28 20.44
N ASN A 83 -1.38 -30.72 19.25
CA ASN A 83 -0.28 -30.39 18.34
C ASN A 83 -0.24 -28.87 18.12
N ILE A 84 0.71 -28.20 18.72
CA ILE A 84 0.89 -26.75 18.62
C ILE A 84 1.18 -26.36 17.16
N ASN A 85 0.55 -25.25 16.72
CA ASN A 85 0.80 -24.66 15.42
C ASN A 85 1.37 -23.25 15.59
N GLU A 86 2.67 -23.11 15.52
CA GLU A 86 3.39 -21.85 15.70
C GLU A 86 3.09 -20.79 14.59
N LYS A 87 2.41 -21.20 13.51
CA LYS A 87 2.11 -20.29 12.38
C LYS A 87 0.91 -19.38 12.61
N ILE A 88 0.12 -19.62 13.64
CA ILE A 88 -1.05 -18.81 14.00
C ILE A 88 -0.99 -18.42 15.47
N SER A 89 -1.48 -17.21 15.78
CA SER A 89 -1.45 -16.67 17.15
C SER A 89 -2.20 -17.53 18.18
N THR A 90 -3.24 -18.22 17.75
CA THR A 90 -4.08 -19.11 18.59
C THR A 90 -3.64 -20.57 18.52
N GLY A 91 -2.44 -20.86 18.03
CA GLY A 91 -1.99 -22.20 17.70
C GLY A 91 -1.78 -23.16 18.87
N GLU A 92 -1.84 -22.69 20.12
CA GLU A 92 -1.75 -23.47 21.34
C GLU A 92 -3.12 -23.96 21.83
N ILE A 93 -4.20 -23.43 21.28
CA ILE A 93 -5.58 -23.74 21.69
C ILE A 93 -6.43 -24.17 20.49
N GLU A 94 -7.55 -24.80 20.76
CA GLU A 94 -8.62 -25.09 19.83
C GLU A 94 -9.97 -24.99 20.55
N ILE A 95 -11.05 -24.87 19.80
CA ILE A 95 -12.40 -24.80 20.35
C ILE A 95 -13.12 -26.11 20.15
N LEU A 96 -13.47 -26.78 21.24
CA LEU A 96 -14.39 -27.90 21.21
C LEU A 96 -15.82 -27.37 21.03
N VAL A 97 -16.38 -27.57 19.83
CA VAL A 97 -17.65 -26.98 19.44
C VAL A 97 -18.82 -27.71 20.08
N SER A 98 -19.69 -26.96 20.74
CA SER A 98 -20.93 -27.43 21.36
C SER A 98 -22.20 -26.95 20.64
N ASN A 99 -22.10 -25.92 19.80
CA ASN A 99 -23.19 -25.43 18.96
C ASN A 99 -22.65 -24.89 17.64
N LEU A 100 -23.33 -25.16 16.53
CA LEU A 100 -22.95 -24.72 15.18
C LEU A 100 -24.18 -24.17 14.47
N LYS A 101 -24.05 -22.95 13.95
CA LYS A 101 -25.07 -22.34 13.09
C LYS A 101 -24.41 -21.89 11.78
N VAL A 102 -24.89 -22.40 10.67
CA VAL A 102 -24.52 -21.89 9.34
C VAL A 102 -25.33 -20.63 9.08
N LEU A 103 -24.62 -19.48 8.98
CA LEU A 103 -25.24 -18.19 8.70
C LEU A 103 -25.45 -17.98 7.21
N ASN A 104 -24.48 -18.43 6.41
CA ASN A 104 -24.57 -18.38 4.95
C ASN A 104 -23.64 -19.41 4.31
N THR A 105 -24.06 -19.94 3.18
CA THR A 105 -23.25 -20.83 2.34
C THR A 105 -22.46 -20.01 1.31
N SER A 106 -21.47 -20.62 0.70
CA SER A 106 -20.65 -20.01 -0.36
C SER A 106 -20.40 -21.00 -1.49
N LEU A 107 -20.31 -20.49 -2.69
CA LEU A 107 -19.71 -21.25 -3.81
C LEU A 107 -18.21 -21.38 -3.58
N VAL A 108 -17.57 -22.34 -4.25
CA VAL A 108 -16.12 -22.50 -4.22
C VAL A 108 -15.46 -21.23 -4.80
N PRO A 109 -14.54 -20.60 -4.05
CA PRO A 109 -13.85 -19.42 -4.55
C PRO A 109 -13.09 -19.71 -5.85
N PRO A 110 -13.03 -18.73 -6.77
CA PRO A 110 -12.36 -18.91 -8.08
C PRO A 110 -10.82 -18.99 -7.98
N PHE A 111 -10.26 -18.71 -6.82
CA PHE A 111 -8.83 -18.82 -6.50
C PHE A 111 -8.63 -19.07 -4.99
N THR A 112 -7.44 -19.50 -4.59
CA THR A 112 -7.11 -19.70 -3.18
C THR A 112 -6.96 -18.38 -2.42
N LEU A 113 -7.52 -18.31 -1.21
CA LEU A 113 -7.46 -17.11 -0.36
C LEU A 113 -6.28 -17.19 0.63
N GLU A 114 -5.18 -17.76 0.21
CA GLU A 114 -3.92 -17.84 0.95
C GLU A 114 -2.99 -16.69 0.58
N ASN A 115 -1.90 -16.49 1.31
CA ASN A 115 -0.94 -15.41 1.07
C ASN A 115 -0.36 -15.48 -0.35
N GLU A 116 -0.01 -16.69 -0.79
CA GLU A 116 0.31 -16.98 -2.18
C GLU A 116 -0.93 -17.54 -2.86
N SER A 117 -1.47 -16.80 -3.82
CA SER A 117 -2.68 -17.16 -4.55
C SER A 117 -2.32 -17.73 -5.91
N ASP A 118 -3.07 -18.76 -6.34
CA ASP A 118 -3.09 -19.29 -7.70
C ASP A 118 -3.87 -18.41 -8.71
N GLY A 119 -4.56 -17.38 -8.21
CA GLY A 119 -5.29 -16.41 -9.03
C GLY A 119 -4.39 -15.37 -9.67
N GLY A 120 -4.43 -15.22 -10.99
CA GLY A 120 -3.80 -14.12 -11.72
C GLY A 120 -4.41 -12.76 -11.32
N GLU A 121 -3.72 -11.67 -11.68
CA GLU A 121 -4.12 -10.31 -11.28
C GLU A 121 -5.54 -9.95 -11.77
N GLU A 122 -5.86 -10.27 -13.01
CA GLU A 122 -7.18 -9.99 -13.61
C GLU A 122 -8.31 -10.68 -12.82
N LEU A 123 -8.12 -11.96 -12.48
CA LEU A 123 -9.12 -12.72 -11.71
C LEU A 123 -9.30 -12.15 -10.30
N ARG A 124 -8.20 -11.76 -9.64
CA ARG A 124 -8.24 -11.13 -8.32
C ARG A 124 -8.89 -9.74 -8.35
N MET A 125 -8.70 -8.98 -9.42
CA MET A 125 -9.38 -7.70 -9.61
C MET A 125 -10.88 -7.90 -9.84
N LYS A 126 -11.28 -8.89 -10.64
CA LYS A 126 -12.70 -9.22 -10.85
C LYS A 126 -13.41 -9.61 -9.55
N TYR A 127 -12.74 -10.37 -8.69
CA TYR A 127 -13.27 -10.82 -7.40
C TYR A 127 -12.56 -10.13 -6.23
N ARG A 128 -12.38 -8.81 -6.33
CA ARG A 128 -11.62 -8.01 -5.36
C ARG A 128 -12.07 -8.18 -3.91
N TYR A 129 -13.36 -8.37 -3.68
CA TYR A 129 -13.92 -8.63 -2.35
C TYR A 129 -13.43 -9.94 -1.71
N LEU A 130 -13.04 -10.94 -2.51
CA LEU A 130 -12.37 -12.15 -2.03
C LEU A 130 -10.87 -11.90 -1.80
N ASP A 131 -10.22 -11.20 -2.73
CA ASP A 131 -8.80 -10.88 -2.62
C ASP A 131 -8.48 -10.06 -1.36
N ILE A 132 -9.38 -9.17 -0.93
CA ILE A 132 -9.27 -8.41 0.33
C ILE A 132 -9.20 -9.32 1.58
N ARG A 133 -9.70 -10.55 1.51
CA ARG A 133 -9.61 -11.52 2.63
C ARG A 133 -8.19 -12.06 2.83
N ARG A 134 -7.33 -11.96 1.82
CA ARG A 134 -5.93 -12.39 1.91
C ARG A 134 -5.12 -11.42 2.77
N GLU A 135 -4.20 -11.97 3.57
CA GLU A 135 -3.38 -11.16 4.49
C GLU A 135 -2.66 -10.00 3.81
N PRO A 136 -1.94 -10.16 2.66
CA PRO A 136 -1.18 -9.06 2.08
C PRO A 136 -2.06 -7.86 1.69
N ILE A 137 -3.28 -8.11 1.19
CA ILE A 137 -4.19 -7.03 0.78
C ILE A 137 -4.87 -6.41 1.99
N LYS A 138 -5.31 -7.24 2.92
CA LYS A 138 -5.92 -6.79 4.19
C LYS A 138 -4.95 -5.93 4.99
N GLU A 139 -3.69 -6.36 5.12
CA GLU A 139 -2.64 -5.63 5.83
C GLU A 139 -2.35 -4.28 5.18
N ASN A 140 -2.32 -4.19 3.84
CA ASN A 140 -2.16 -2.92 3.13
C ASN A 140 -3.28 -1.94 3.46
N LEU A 141 -4.52 -2.40 3.54
CA LEU A 141 -5.66 -1.54 3.91
C LEU A 141 -5.56 -1.07 5.38
N ILE A 142 -5.17 -1.98 6.27
CA ILE A 142 -4.97 -1.65 7.70
C ILE A 142 -3.78 -0.69 7.86
N PHE A 143 -2.69 -0.93 7.14
CA PHE A 143 -1.52 -0.06 7.14
C PHE A 143 -1.89 1.35 6.66
N ARG A 144 -2.58 1.47 5.53
CA ARG A 144 -3.08 2.76 5.02
C ARG A 144 -3.94 3.50 6.05
N HIS A 145 -4.85 2.80 6.73
CA HIS A 145 -5.66 3.39 7.79
C HIS A 145 -4.79 3.94 8.92
N LYS A 146 -3.85 3.12 9.44
CA LYS A 146 -2.95 3.53 10.53
C LYS A 146 -2.06 4.70 10.14
N LEU A 147 -1.52 4.69 8.92
CA LEU A 147 -0.69 5.77 8.38
C LEU A 147 -1.49 7.07 8.26
N SER A 148 -2.68 7.02 7.67
CA SER A 148 -3.54 8.20 7.54
C SER A 148 -3.94 8.78 8.90
N LEU A 149 -4.23 7.93 9.88
CA LEU A 149 -4.52 8.36 11.24
C LEU A 149 -3.31 9.06 11.89
N GLU A 150 -2.11 8.52 11.69
CA GLU A 150 -0.88 9.12 12.24
C GLU A 150 -0.56 10.47 11.61
N VAL A 151 -0.77 10.60 10.31
CA VAL A 151 -0.65 11.90 9.60
C VAL A 151 -1.60 12.93 10.20
N ARG A 152 -2.87 12.55 10.44
CA ARG A 152 -3.87 13.43 11.08
C ARG A 152 -3.43 13.85 12.49
N ASN A 153 -2.96 12.90 13.29
CA ASN A 153 -2.48 13.17 14.63
C ASN A 153 -1.32 14.17 14.60
N TYR A 154 -0.30 13.90 13.79
CA TYR A 154 0.87 14.77 13.68
C TYR A 154 0.50 16.19 13.25
N LEU A 155 -0.28 16.32 12.19
CA LEU A 155 -0.67 17.63 11.66
C LEU A 155 -1.53 18.40 12.67
N SER A 156 -2.48 17.74 13.32
CA SER A 156 -3.32 18.35 14.35
C SER A 156 -2.52 18.80 15.57
N GLU A 157 -1.56 17.99 16.04
CA GLU A 157 -0.63 18.34 17.13
C GLU A 157 0.25 19.55 16.79
N ASN A 158 0.50 19.79 15.49
CA ASN A 158 1.26 20.94 14.98
C ASN A 158 0.37 22.13 14.58
N GLY A 159 -0.90 22.12 14.99
CA GLY A 159 -1.82 23.24 14.84
C GLY A 159 -2.49 23.35 13.47
N PHE A 160 -2.42 22.31 12.63
CA PHE A 160 -3.19 22.26 11.39
C PHE A 160 -4.64 21.88 11.67
N ILE A 161 -5.56 22.44 10.87
CA ILE A 161 -6.98 22.15 10.94
C ILE A 161 -7.37 21.30 9.72
N ASP A 162 -8.01 20.15 9.97
CA ASP A 162 -8.56 19.29 8.91
C ASP A 162 -9.86 19.88 8.39
N ILE A 163 -9.88 20.29 7.12
CA ILE A 163 -11.03 20.93 6.49
C ILE A 163 -11.38 20.22 5.20
N GLU A 164 -12.60 19.70 5.12
CA GLU A 164 -13.15 19.08 3.93
C GLU A 164 -13.62 20.13 2.94
N THR A 165 -13.15 20.01 1.69
CA THR A 165 -13.48 20.94 0.60
C THR A 165 -14.42 20.29 -0.41
N PRO A 166 -15.22 21.09 -1.18
CA PRO A 166 -16.11 20.56 -2.20
C PRO A 166 -15.39 19.77 -3.31
N CYS A 167 -16.05 18.72 -3.81
CA CYS A 167 -15.60 17.94 -4.96
C CYS A 167 -16.23 18.38 -6.29
N LEU A 168 -17.44 18.95 -6.28
CA LEU A 168 -18.08 19.51 -7.47
C LEU A 168 -17.77 21.00 -7.55
N ILE A 169 -16.77 21.35 -8.34
CA ILE A 169 -16.22 22.71 -8.39
C ILE A 169 -16.26 23.30 -9.80
N LYS A 170 -15.88 24.53 -9.94
CA LYS A 170 -15.59 25.14 -11.24
C LYS A 170 -14.22 24.64 -11.73
N SER A 171 -14.09 24.38 -13.03
CA SER A 171 -12.80 24.06 -13.65
C SER A 171 -11.71 25.07 -13.27
N THR A 172 -10.56 24.54 -12.89
CA THR A 172 -9.37 25.32 -12.50
C THR A 172 -8.16 24.77 -13.25
N PRO A 173 -7.47 25.57 -14.07
CA PRO A 173 -6.34 25.10 -14.84
C PRO A 173 -5.12 24.89 -13.92
N GLU A 174 -4.83 23.60 -13.59
CA GLU A 174 -3.68 23.22 -12.76
C GLU A 174 -2.66 22.33 -13.49
N GLY A 175 -2.71 22.30 -14.83
CA GLY A 175 -1.74 21.58 -15.66
C GLY A 175 -2.23 20.25 -16.24
N ALA A 176 -3.20 19.58 -15.63
CA ALA A 176 -3.87 18.40 -16.17
C ALA A 176 -5.22 18.77 -16.81
N ARG A 177 -5.84 17.85 -17.54
CA ARG A 177 -7.24 17.98 -17.94
C ARG A 177 -8.15 17.60 -16.77
N ASP A 178 -9.31 18.30 -16.72
CA ASP A 178 -10.32 18.03 -15.71
C ASP A 178 -11.24 16.88 -16.13
N PHE A 179 -11.63 16.06 -15.18
CA PHE A 179 -12.85 15.26 -15.31
C PHE A 179 -14.06 16.17 -15.07
N VAL A 180 -15.03 16.11 -15.97
CA VAL A 180 -16.22 16.97 -15.90
C VAL A 180 -17.48 16.17 -15.63
N VAL A 181 -18.38 16.77 -14.85
CA VAL A 181 -19.69 16.21 -14.50
C VAL A 181 -20.77 17.15 -15.05
N PRO A 182 -21.64 16.70 -16.00
CA PRO A 182 -22.70 17.53 -16.53
C PRO A 182 -23.69 17.99 -15.46
N SER A 183 -24.08 19.28 -15.49
CA SER A 183 -25.11 19.81 -14.61
C SER A 183 -26.51 19.45 -15.14
N ARG A 184 -27.29 18.71 -14.33
CA ARG A 184 -28.68 18.39 -14.70
C ARG A 184 -29.59 19.63 -14.67
N LEU A 185 -29.30 20.57 -13.78
CA LEU A 185 -30.17 21.77 -13.59
C LEU A 185 -29.82 22.90 -14.53
N ASN A 186 -28.58 22.96 -15.01
CA ASN A 186 -28.12 24.01 -15.91
C ASN A 186 -27.60 23.39 -17.20
N PRO A 187 -28.42 23.29 -18.27
CA PRO A 187 -27.98 22.74 -19.54
C PRO A 187 -26.70 23.43 -20.05
N GLU A 188 -25.82 22.67 -20.72
CA GLU A 188 -24.53 23.14 -21.24
C GLU A 188 -23.50 23.61 -20.20
N HIS A 189 -23.79 23.44 -18.92
CA HIS A 189 -22.85 23.70 -17.83
C HIS A 189 -22.34 22.41 -17.21
N TYR A 190 -21.12 22.48 -16.67
CA TYR A 190 -20.40 21.33 -16.09
C TYR A 190 -19.77 21.73 -14.77
N TYR A 191 -19.76 20.79 -13.84
CA TYR A 191 -18.84 20.80 -12.73
C TYR A 191 -17.55 20.11 -13.16
N ALA A 192 -16.43 20.49 -12.55
CA ALA A 192 -15.17 19.77 -12.64
C ALA A 192 -14.89 19.02 -11.33
N LEU A 193 -14.18 17.88 -11.42
CA LEU A 193 -13.60 17.23 -10.26
C LEU A 193 -12.24 17.87 -9.94
N PRO A 194 -11.86 18.07 -8.66
CA PRO A 194 -10.68 18.84 -8.30
C PRO A 194 -9.40 18.08 -8.65
N GLN A 195 -8.46 18.74 -9.31
CA GLN A 195 -7.09 18.28 -9.49
C GLN A 195 -6.29 18.39 -8.18
N SER A 196 -6.61 19.37 -7.37
CA SER A 196 -6.27 19.59 -5.97
C SER A 196 -7.26 20.60 -5.36
N PRO A 197 -7.34 20.79 -4.05
CA PRO A 197 -8.19 21.80 -3.41
C PRO A 197 -7.56 23.21 -3.45
N GLN A 198 -6.80 23.56 -4.48
CA GLN A 198 -5.93 24.73 -4.55
C GLN A 198 -6.64 26.05 -4.24
N ILE A 199 -7.79 26.34 -4.86
CA ILE A 199 -8.52 27.58 -4.61
C ILE A 199 -9.04 27.64 -3.18
N PHE A 200 -9.56 26.52 -2.68
CA PHE A 200 -10.15 26.49 -1.34
C PHE A 200 -9.10 26.70 -0.25
N LYS A 201 -7.95 26.05 -0.34
CA LYS A 201 -6.88 26.22 0.65
C LYS A 201 -6.32 27.66 0.64
N GLN A 202 -6.22 28.29 -0.53
CA GLN A 202 -5.86 29.72 -0.60
C GLN A 202 -6.92 30.61 0.06
N LEU A 203 -8.21 30.36 -0.16
CA LEU A 203 -9.29 31.08 0.51
C LEU A 203 -9.28 30.87 2.02
N LEU A 204 -8.94 29.69 2.49
CA LEU A 204 -8.80 29.41 3.93
C LEU A 204 -7.64 30.21 4.54
N MET A 205 -6.50 30.35 3.84
CA MET A 205 -5.39 31.21 4.30
C MET A 205 -5.81 32.69 4.34
N ILE A 206 -6.47 33.19 3.29
CA ILE A 206 -7.00 34.55 3.25
C ILE A 206 -8.05 34.75 4.37
N GLY A 207 -8.81 33.71 4.68
CA GLY A 207 -9.79 33.68 5.77
C GLY A 207 -9.18 33.62 7.18
N GLY A 208 -7.85 33.54 7.31
CA GLY A 208 -7.14 33.61 8.57
C GLY A 208 -7.01 32.29 9.33
N LEU A 209 -7.06 31.13 8.65
CA LEU A 209 -6.91 29.81 9.30
C LEU A 209 -5.47 29.37 9.47
N ASP A 210 -4.50 30.11 8.96
CA ASP A 210 -3.05 29.95 9.07
C ASP A 210 -2.48 28.58 8.69
N LYS A 211 -3.06 27.46 9.13
CA LYS A 211 -2.60 26.10 8.84
C LYS A 211 -3.78 25.18 8.53
N TYR A 212 -3.84 24.73 7.32
CA TYR A 212 -4.85 23.81 6.81
C TYR A 212 -4.21 22.49 6.39
N TYR A 213 -4.94 21.39 6.54
CA TYR A 213 -4.65 20.16 5.83
C TYR A 213 -5.93 19.39 5.47
N GLN A 214 -5.79 18.47 4.51
CA GLN A 214 -6.82 17.51 4.17
C GLN A 214 -6.17 16.25 3.57
N ILE A 215 -6.68 15.06 3.90
CA ILE A 215 -6.38 13.85 3.14
C ILE A 215 -7.47 13.71 2.08
N VAL A 216 -7.20 14.19 0.88
CA VAL A 216 -8.19 14.48 -0.15
C VAL A 216 -8.02 13.61 -1.40
N LYS A 217 -9.14 13.27 -2.03
CA LYS A 217 -9.16 12.68 -3.37
C LYS A 217 -8.94 13.77 -4.42
N CYS A 218 -8.01 13.48 -5.34
CA CYS A 218 -7.68 14.33 -6.48
C CYS A 218 -7.88 13.56 -7.77
N PHE A 219 -8.21 14.27 -8.82
CA PHE A 219 -8.59 13.70 -10.11
C PHE A 219 -7.83 14.41 -11.23
N ARG A 220 -7.14 13.66 -12.10
CA ARG A 220 -6.40 14.19 -13.24
C ARG A 220 -6.59 13.29 -14.44
N ASP A 221 -7.13 13.84 -15.53
CA ASP A 221 -7.29 13.14 -16.81
C ASP A 221 -5.99 13.22 -17.60
N GLU A 222 -5.05 12.38 -17.23
CA GLU A 222 -3.72 12.26 -17.83
C GLU A 222 -3.44 10.81 -18.25
N ASP A 223 -2.43 10.63 -19.09
CA ASP A 223 -1.97 9.30 -19.48
C ASP A 223 -1.50 8.49 -18.26
N LEU A 224 -1.96 7.26 -18.17
CA LEU A 224 -1.58 6.35 -17.09
C LEU A 224 -0.11 5.95 -17.20
N ARG A 225 0.55 5.88 -16.06
CA ARG A 225 1.91 5.35 -15.91
C ARG A 225 1.94 4.39 -14.72
N ALA A 226 3.06 3.69 -14.52
CA ALA A 226 3.19 2.71 -13.43
C ALA A 226 2.87 3.30 -12.04
N ASP A 227 3.16 4.58 -11.83
CA ASP A 227 2.98 5.31 -10.57
C ASP A 227 1.88 6.39 -10.60
N ARG A 228 1.12 6.51 -11.73
CA ARG A 228 0.09 7.53 -11.91
C ARG A 228 -1.26 6.91 -12.14
N GLN A 229 -2.24 7.35 -11.34
CA GLN A 229 -3.64 6.97 -11.43
C GLN A 229 -4.49 8.23 -11.69
N PRO A 230 -5.61 8.11 -12.44
CA PRO A 230 -6.50 9.24 -12.72
C PRO A 230 -7.19 9.76 -11.45
N GLU A 231 -7.36 8.89 -10.46
CA GLU A 231 -7.85 9.19 -9.12
C GLU A 231 -6.83 8.75 -8.08
N PHE A 232 -6.37 9.67 -7.25
CA PHE A 232 -5.38 9.41 -6.21
C PHE A 232 -5.64 10.23 -4.95
N THR A 233 -4.91 9.95 -3.89
CA THR A 233 -5.07 10.66 -2.61
C THR A 233 -3.84 11.52 -2.34
N GLN A 234 -4.05 12.78 -1.96
CA GLN A 234 -3.02 13.68 -1.46
C GLN A 234 -3.16 13.87 0.06
N ILE A 235 -2.04 14.06 0.72
CA ILE A 235 -1.95 14.77 1.99
C ILE A 235 -1.71 16.22 1.57
N ASP A 236 -2.77 17.00 1.48
CA ASP A 236 -2.70 18.39 1.05
C ASP A 236 -2.61 19.31 2.26
N CYS A 237 -1.70 20.25 2.22
CA CYS A 237 -1.44 21.18 3.32
C CYS A 237 -1.20 22.60 2.77
N GLU A 238 -1.59 23.61 3.57
CA GLU A 238 -1.27 25.02 3.29
C GLU A 238 -0.95 25.74 4.58
N MET A 239 0.01 26.65 4.55
CA MET A 239 0.47 27.44 5.70
C MET A 239 0.66 28.90 5.32
N SER A 240 0.25 29.80 6.21
CA SER A 240 0.50 31.25 6.13
C SER A 240 1.74 31.65 6.92
N PHE A 241 2.36 32.77 6.55
CA PHE A 241 3.46 33.43 7.30
C PHE A 241 4.69 32.55 7.50
N VAL A 242 5.03 31.70 6.55
CA VAL A 242 6.14 30.76 6.59
C VAL A 242 7.13 30.96 5.46
N ASN A 243 8.37 30.53 5.68
CA ASN A 243 9.40 30.43 4.66
C ASN A 243 9.68 28.96 4.30
N GLN A 244 10.59 28.74 3.38
CA GLN A 244 10.95 27.39 2.92
C GLN A 244 11.43 26.47 4.04
N GLU A 245 12.21 27.00 5.00
CA GLU A 245 12.77 26.21 6.10
C GLU A 245 11.67 25.74 7.08
N ASP A 246 10.64 26.55 7.27
CA ASP A 246 9.49 26.17 8.09
C ASP A 246 8.74 24.99 7.48
N ILE A 247 8.59 24.99 6.15
CA ILE A 247 7.97 23.87 5.41
C ILE A 247 8.82 22.61 5.54
N PHE A 248 10.13 22.71 5.30
CA PHE A 248 11.02 21.56 5.47
C PHE A 248 10.95 20.99 6.87
N LYS A 249 11.09 21.81 7.89
CA LYS A 249 11.02 21.38 9.30
C LYS A 249 9.72 20.64 9.60
N GLN A 250 8.60 21.16 9.10
CA GLN A 250 7.28 20.57 9.34
C GLN A 250 7.16 19.18 8.70
N PHE A 251 7.57 19.04 7.43
CA PHE A 251 7.39 17.79 6.70
C PHE A 251 8.50 16.77 6.94
N GLU A 252 9.73 17.19 7.20
CA GLU A 252 10.79 16.31 7.70
C GLU A 252 10.40 15.70 9.05
N GLY A 253 9.77 16.49 9.94
CA GLY A 253 9.22 15.99 11.19
C GLY A 253 8.11 14.96 11.00
N LEU A 254 7.17 15.22 10.10
CA LEU A 254 6.13 14.25 9.72
C LEU A 254 6.74 12.94 9.21
N MET A 255 7.65 13.03 8.25
CA MET A 255 8.26 11.85 7.66
C MET A 255 9.09 11.07 8.68
N SER A 256 9.89 11.75 9.52
CA SER A 256 10.65 11.11 10.60
C SER A 256 9.75 10.31 11.54
N ARG A 257 8.60 10.89 11.94
CA ARG A 257 7.62 10.21 12.79
C ARG A 257 7.00 8.98 12.12
N LEU A 258 6.69 9.07 10.82
CA LEU A 258 6.16 7.95 10.06
C LEU A 258 7.20 6.83 9.90
N PHE A 259 8.45 7.15 9.57
CA PHE A 259 9.55 6.19 9.44
C PHE A 259 9.83 5.48 10.77
N SER A 260 9.92 6.23 11.88
CA SER A 260 10.10 5.66 13.21
C SER A 260 8.95 4.71 13.56
N LYS A 261 7.70 5.17 13.41
CA LYS A 261 6.53 4.39 13.83
C LYS A 261 6.29 3.12 13.00
N PHE A 262 6.43 3.22 11.69
CA PHE A 262 6.03 2.14 10.77
C PHE A 262 7.19 1.30 10.26
N LEU A 263 8.38 1.88 10.08
CA LEU A 263 9.55 1.20 9.56
C LEU A 263 10.61 0.89 10.63
N LYS A 264 10.41 1.38 11.86
CA LYS A 264 11.37 1.24 12.98
C LYS A 264 12.73 1.86 12.65
N GLN A 265 12.72 2.92 11.85
CA GLN A 265 13.90 3.70 11.47
C GLN A 265 13.86 5.04 12.17
N ASP A 266 14.66 5.18 13.21
CA ASP A 266 14.84 6.41 13.93
C ASP A 266 15.99 7.24 13.31
N ASN A 267 15.99 8.56 13.58
CA ASN A 267 17.03 9.48 13.13
C ASN A 267 17.24 9.54 11.60
N VAL A 268 16.14 9.45 10.85
CA VAL A 268 16.19 9.61 9.39
C VAL A 268 16.70 11.01 9.05
N LYS A 269 17.74 11.10 8.22
CA LYS A 269 18.27 12.35 7.69
C LYS A 269 17.74 12.58 6.30
N PHE A 270 17.32 13.82 6.05
CA PHE A 270 16.88 14.26 4.73
C PHE A 270 17.99 15.16 4.15
N GLU A 271 18.63 14.68 3.09
CA GLU A 271 19.64 15.47 2.40
C GLU A 271 18.98 16.58 1.58
N ARG A 272 19.62 17.73 1.53
CA ARG A 272 19.18 18.89 0.75
C ARG A 272 20.11 19.09 -0.40
N MET A 273 19.53 19.22 -1.58
CA MET A 273 20.25 19.38 -2.82
C MET A 273 19.61 20.50 -3.64
N THR A 274 20.41 21.33 -4.26
CA THR A 274 19.89 22.32 -5.20
C THR A 274 19.48 21.64 -6.51
N TYR A 275 18.58 22.25 -7.27
CA TYR A 275 18.23 21.77 -8.60
C TYR A 275 19.47 21.67 -9.50
N LYS A 276 20.36 22.67 -9.43
CA LYS A 276 21.63 22.70 -10.17
C LYS A 276 22.46 21.46 -9.84
N ASP A 277 22.70 21.20 -8.56
CA ASP A 277 23.51 20.05 -8.14
C ASP A 277 22.88 18.72 -8.56
N ALA A 278 21.55 18.61 -8.53
CA ALA A 278 20.83 17.41 -8.96
C ALA A 278 21.05 17.15 -10.47
N ILE A 279 20.87 18.16 -11.30
CA ILE A 279 21.05 18.05 -12.75
C ILE A 279 22.52 17.84 -13.12
N GLU A 280 23.44 18.59 -12.55
CA GLU A 280 24.87 18.48 -12.87
C GLU A 280 25.46 17.13 -12.43
N ASN A 281 25.08 16.62 -11.24
CA ASN A 281 25.68 15.38 -10.73
C ASN A 281 24.92 14.12 -11.16
N TYR A 282 23.61 14.20 -11.49
CA TYR A 282 22.79 13.00 -11.72
C TYR A 282 21.96 13.05 -13.00
N GLY A 283 21.89 14.20 -13.68
CA GLY A 283 21.11 14.37 -14.91
C GLY A 283 19.59 14.34 -14.72
N ILE A 284 19.10 14.36 -13.48
CA ILE A 284 17.67 14.28 -13.14
C ILE A 284 17.37 15.08 -11.88
N ASP A 285 16.19 15.66 -11.79
CA ASP A 285 15.69 16.45 -10.64
C ASP A 285 15.32 15.63 -9.39
N LYS A 286 15.22 14.29 -9.51
CA LYS A 286 14.91 13.35 -8.42
C LYS A 286 15.92 12.21 -8.38
N PRO A 287 17.18 12.46 -8.03
CA PRO A 287 18.21 11.44 -8.06
C PRO A 287 17.98 10.38 -7.00
N ASP A 288 18.27 9.14 -7.36
CA ASP A 288 18.35 8.04 -6.40
C ASP A 288 19.74 8.01 -5.76
N LEU A 289 19.84 8.51 -4.54
CA LEU A 289 21.10 8.64 -3.80
C LEU A 289 21.60 7.31 -3.19
N ARG A 290 20.91 6.21 -3.42
CA ARG A 290 21.36 4.88 -2.95
C ARG A 290 22.53 4.32 -3.75
N TYR A 291 22.79 4.89 -4.93
CA TYR A 291 23.96 4.57 -5.74
C TYR A 291 24.88 5.78 -5.82
N ASP A 292 26.18 5.55 -5.72
CA ASP A 292 27.20 6.58 -5.92
C ASP A 292 27.67 6.59 -7.39
N MET A 293 26.75 6.94 -8.30
CA MET A 293 27.04 7.04 -9.75
C MET A 293 26.71 8.45 -10.23
N LYS A 294 27.67 9.35 -10.04
CA LYS A 294 27.57 10.74 -10.51
C LYS A 294 27.97 10.86 -11.96
N VAL A 295 27.39 11.84 -12.63
CA VAL A 295 27.89 12.35 -13.91
C VAL A 295 29.16 13.10 -13.63
N ILE A 296 30.24 12.78 -14.35
CA ILE A 296 31.55 13.38 -14.23
C ILE A 296 31.86 14.13 -15.51
N ASP A 297 32.11 15.41 -15.42
CA ASP A 297 32.61 16.21 -16.54
C ASP A 297 34.06 15.78 -16.87
N ILE A 298 34.27 15.39 -18.10
CA ILE A 298 35.58 14.96 -18.64
C ILE A 298 35.98 15.79 -19.84
N THR A 299 35.37 16.95 -20.05
CA THR A 299 35.56 17.77 -21.25
C THR A 299 37.04 18.14 -21.45
N ASP A 300 37.71 18.61 -20.41
CA ASP A 300 39.10 19.02 -20.46
C ASP A 300 40.08 17.85 -20.69
N GLU A 301 39.68 16.63 -20.25
CA GLU A 301 40.51 15.44 -20.40
C GLU A 301 40.44 14.86 -21.82
N VAL A 302 39.36 15.08 -22.55
CA VAL A 302 39.12 14.40 -23.84
C VAL A 302 39.11 15.33 -25.04
N LYS A 303 38.81 16.62 -24.86
CA LYS A 303 38.77 17.61 -25.96
C LYS A 303 40.13 17.89 -26.51
N GLY A 304 40.24 17.99 -27.84
CA GLY A 304 41.54 18.30 -28.50
C GLY A 304 42.49 17.10 -28.60
N LYS A 305 42.05 15.89 -28.32
CA LYS A 305 42.87 14.67 -28.40
C LYS A 305 42.79 13.94 -29.75
N GLY A 306 42.08 14.51 -30.73
CA GLY A 306 41.97 13.97 -32.08
C GLY A 306 40.85 12.95 -32.29
N PHE A 307 39.91 12.79 -31.33
CA PHE A 307 38.74 11.98 -31.49
C PHE A 307 37.51 12.89 -31.74
N GLN A 308 37.08 12.93 -32.99
CA GLN A 308 36.06 13.86 -33.49
C GLN A 308 34.76 13.90 -32.65
N VAL A 309 34.39 12.78 -32.04
CA VAL A 309 33.17 12.73 -31.18
C VAL A 309 33.31 13.64 -29.97
N PHE A 310 34.52 13.74 -29.39
CA PHE A 310 34.76 14.64 -28.26
C PHE A 310 35.17 16.05 -28.71
N ASP A 311 35.96 16.14 -29.78
CA ASP A 311 36.50 17.41 -30.24
C ASP A 311 35.41 18.36 -30.76
N ASN A 312 34.32 17.82 -31.33
CA ASN A 312 33.20 18.58 -31.89
C ASN A 312 32.13 18.96 -30.86
N ASN A 313 32.24 18.50 -29.62
CA ASN A 313 31.26 18.79 -28.56
C ASN A 313 31.78 19.82 -27.58
N ASP A 314 30.90 20.70 -27.11
CA ASP A 314 31.25 21.68 -26.08
C ASP A 314 31.37 21.07 -24.69
N PHE A 315 30.64 19.99 -24.47
CA PHE A 315 30.55 19.29 -23.17
C PHE A 315 30.63 17.78 -23.37
N SER A 316 31.47 17.12 -22.59
CA SER A 316 31.62 15.67 -22.56
C SER A 316 31.56 15.15 -21.12
N CYS A 317 30.71 14.19 -20.83
CA CYS A 317 30.62 13.61 -19.51
C CYS A 317 30.60 12.09 -19.53
N CYS A 318 30.90 11.48 -18.40
CA CYS A 318 30.83 10.04 -18.22
C CYS A 318 30.16 9.67 -16.90
N ILE A 319 29.74 8.41 -16.79
CA ILE A 319 29.32 7.79 -15.54
C ILE A 319 30.31 6.67 -15.20
N LYS A 320 30.95 6.77 -14.03
CA LYS A 320 31.86 5.74 -13.54
C LYS A 320 31.08 4.69 -12.74
N VAL A 321 31.10 3.45 -13.20
CA VAL A 321 30.52 2.31 -12.49
C VAL A 321 31.63 1.60 -11.71
N ALA A 322 31.70 1.84 -10.40
CA ALA A 322 32.73 1.26 -9.55
C ALA A 322 32.49 -0.25 -9.33
N ASN A 323 33.59 -1.01 -9.13
CA ASN A 323 33.57 -2.45 -8.80
C ASN A 323 32.84 -3.33 -9.84
N LYS A 324 32.83 -2.94 -11.11
CA LYS A 324 32.22 -3.67 -12.23
C LYS A 324 33.22 -3.96 -13.37
N SER A 325 34.49 -4.20 -13.02
CA SER A 325 35.51 -4.59 -13.99
C SER A 325 35.27 -5.93 -14.70
N GLU A 326 34.34 -6.73 -14.13
CA GLU A 326 33.95 -8.03 -14.69
C GLU A 326 32.76 -7.96 -15.67
N ILE A 327 32.31 -6.74 -16.02
CA ILE A 327 31.22 -6.60 -16.99
C ILE A 327 31.61 -7.24 -18.32
N THR A 328 30.79 -8.14 -18.80
CA THR A 328 31.07 -8.89 -20.01
C THR A 328 30.77 -8.08 -21.27
N ARG A 329 31.41 -8.43 -22.39
CA ARG A 329 31.11 -7.83 -23.70
C ARG A 329 29.62 -7.92 -24.05
N LYS A 330 28.98 -9.06 -23.75
CA LYS A 330 27.56 -9.26 -24.00
C LYS A 330 26.68 -8.30 -23.22
N GLU A 331 27.03 -7.98 -21.98
CA GLU A 331 26.28 -7.01 -21.17
C GLU A 331 26.43 -5.58 -21.70
N ILE A 332 27.63 -5.22 -22.18
CA ILE A 332 27.87 -3.93 -22.82
C ILE A 332 27.10 -3.80 -24.13
N ASP A 333 27.10 -4.85 -24.97
CA ASP A 333 26.35 -4.87 -26.22
C ASP A 333 24.85 -4.74 -25.92
N SER A 334 24.32 -5.43 -24.90
CA SER A 334 22.92 -5.32 -24.47
C SER A 334 22.58 -3.91 -23.96
N LEU A 335 23.50 -3.27 -23.22
CA LEU A 335 23.35 -1.89 -22.77
C LEU A 335 23.37 -0.92 -23.96
N THR A 336 24.27 -1.14 -24.93
CA THR A 336 24.36 -0.34 -26.16
C THR A 336 23.06 -0.42 -26.97
N ASP A 337 22.46 -1.60 -27.07
CA ASP A 337 21.18 -1.79 -27.77
C ASP A 337 20.03 -1.13 -27.01
N TRP A 338 20.09 -1.15 -25.67
CA TRP A 338 19.07 -0.52 -24.83
C TRP A 338 19.07 1.00 -24.96
N ILE A 339 20.27 1.66 -24.92
CA ILE A 339 20.34 3.12 -25.01
C ILE A 339 19.97 3.66 -26.39
N LYS A 340 20.06 2.84 -27.46
CA LYS A 340 19.63 3.20 -28.81
C LYS A 340 18.13 3.14 -29.02
N LYS A 341 17.36 2.58 -28.07
CA LYS A 341 15.91 2.55 -28.17
C LYS A 341 15.31 3.96 -28.20
N PRO A 342 14.22 4.19 -28.92
CA PRO A 342 13.61 5.52 -29.09
C PRO A 342 13.30 6.23 -27.75
N GLN A 343 13.03 5.45 -26.69
CA GLN A 343 12.75 5.99 -25.37
C GLN A 343 13.96 6.64 -24.69
N VAL A 344 15.17 6.19 -25.02
CA VAL A 344 16.43 6.74 -24.52
C VAL A 344 17.07 7.70 -25.54
N GLY A 345 17.05 7.33 -26.82
CA GLY A 345 17.40 8.19 -27.94
C GLY A 345 18.90 8.45 -28.14
N ALA A 346 19.78 7.69 -27.52
CA ALA A 346 21.21 7.82 -27.74
C ALA A 346 21.64 7.17 -29.06
N THR A 347 22.65 7.72 -29.72
CA THR A 347 23.20 7.19 -30.99
C THR A 347 24.15 6.02 -30.75
N GLY A 348 24.78 5.92 -29.59
CA GLY A 348 25.68 4.85 -29.20
C GLY A 348 26.18 4.98 -27.78
N LEU A 349 26.96 3.99 -27.34
CA LEU A 349 27.66 3.96 -26.05
C LEU A 349 29.17 3.95 -26.30
N LEU A 350 29.87 4.87 -25.69
CA LEU A 350 31.33 4.80 -25.54
C LEU A 350 31.67 4.23 -24.16
N TRP A 351 32.62 3.28 -24.10
CA TRP A 351 32.98 2.60 -22.86
C TRP A 351 34.45 2.21 -22.85
#